data_409465ca62bd42e9c84af06bccc610fe
#
_entry.id   409465ca62bd42e9c84af06bccc610fe
#
_cell.length_a   1.000
_cell.length_b   1.000
_cell.length_c   1.000
_cell.angle_alpha   90.00
_cell.angle_beta   90.00
_cell.angle_gamma   90.00
#
_symmetry.space_group_name_H-M   'P 1'
#
loop_
_entity.id
_entity.type
_entity.pdbx_description
1 polymer ?
#
loop_
_entity_poly.entity_id
_entity_poly.type
_entity_poly.pdbx_seq_one_letter_code
_entity_poly.pdbx_strand_id
1 'polypeptide(L)'
;MEKPIVEIDGDEMARVMWHLVREELIEPYVELKVEYYDLHIKVRDETEDRITLDAVEALKRVGVGVKCATITPNVERVKEYNLKREWRSPNATIRELLDGTIFRAPIIVSNIQPAVRFWKKPIVIARHAVGDIYSGAGVRVEGPGEVHVIFKGVDGKSIDVKVGTLGGAGIIQAYHVAEKSIYSFARSVFRYALMSNLNVWFAAKDTISKVYDARFKEIFQEVYEREFKEEFSGRGLTYEYYLIDDAYSRAIRSEGGFVWAAKNYDGDVLSDLMASAFSGSLAMMTSELLSPDGVYMAEAAHGTVQRHYYRYLRGEKTSTNPTAIILAWSKGLRRRGELDKNEDLILYAKNLEEAVKKTIEVDRVVTQDIAKISEPPINAVVTTEEFIETVKKNLEHMLSHRILV
;
A
#
# COMPACT_ATOMS: atom_id res chain seq x y z
N MET A 1 -3.97 10.36 -23.16
CA MET A 1 -3.54 11.16 -21.98
C MET A 1 -2.74 12.38 -22.44
N GLU A 2 -2.89 13.53 -21.79
CA GLU A 2 -2.07 14.72 -22.15
C GLU A 2 -0.71 14.68 -21.45
N LYS A 3 -0.69 14.38 -20.17
CA LYS A 3 0.52 14.28 -19.34
C LYS A 3 0.88 12.83 -19.04
N PRO A 4 2.16 12.53 -18.81
CA PRO A 4 2.57 11.16 -18.51
C PRO A 4 2.16 10.71 -17.11
N ILE A 5 2.25 9.41 -16.91
CA ILE A 5 2.28 8.73 -15.61
C ILE A 5 3.64 8.07 -15.43
N VAL A 6 4.18 8.04 -14.22
CA VAL A 6 5.40 7.28 -13.94
C VAL A 6 5.04 5.81 -13.82
N GLU A 7 5.65 4.97 -14.63
CA GLU A 7 5.54 3.52 -14.53
C GLU A 7 6.81 2.94 -13.92
N ILE A 8 6.67 2.28 -12.79
CA ILE A 8 7.75 1.62 -12.08
C ILE A 8 7.54 0.11 -12.19
N ASP A 9 8.32 -0.53 -13.04
CA ASP A 9 8.28 -1.98 -13.22
C ASP A 9 8.98 -2.73 -12.08
N GLY A 10 8.79 -4.03 -12.00
CA GLY A 10 9.24 -4.84 -10.86
C GLY A 10 9.85 -6.18 -11.24
N ASP A 11 9.53 -7.21 -10.45
CA ASP A 11 10.19 -8.51 -10.52
C ASP A 11 9.21 -9.68 -10.64
N GLU A 12 9.71 -10.79 -11.15
CA GLU A 12 9.15 -12.15 -11.11
C GLU A 12 7.72 -12.26 -11.68
N MET A 13 6.81 -13.01 -11.04
CA MET A 13 5.45 -13.22 -11.54
C MET A 13 4.62 -11.93 -11.54
N ALA A 14 4.88 -11.04 -10.61
CA ALA A 14 4.23 -9.73 -10.60
C ALA A 14 4.56 -8.95 -11.88
N ARG A 15 5.82 -8.96 -12.35
CA ARG A 15 6.22 -8.34 -13.62
C ARG A 15 5.54 -8.99 -14.83
N VAL A 16 5.44 -10.32 -14.86
CA VAL A 16 4.74 -11.02 -15.94
C VAL A 16 3.29 -10.58 -16.02
N MET A 17 2.59 -10.55 -14.89
CA MET A 17 1.20 -10.07 -14.82
C MET A 17 1.08 -8.58 -15.16
N TRP A 18 2.05 -7.78 -14.74
CA TRP A 18 2.08 -6.33 -15.01
C TRP A 18 2.09 -6.04 -16.51
N HIS A 19 2.93 -6.72 -17.26
CA HIS A 19 3.02 -6.57 -18.71
C HIS A 19 1.73 -7.07 -19.38
N LEU A 20 1.22 -8.25 -19.00
CA LEU A 20 -0.04 -8.76 -19.54
C LEU A 20 -1.22 -7.80 -19.31
N VAL A 21 -1.34 -7.24 -18.11
CA VAL A 21 -2.39 -6.26 -17.80
C VAL A 21 -2.23 -5.00 -18.65
N ARG A 22 -1.01 -4.50 -18.78
CA ARG A 22 -0.72 -3.33 -19.59
C ARG A 22 -1.06 -3.57 -21.06
N GLU A 23 -0.60 -4.66 -21.64
CA GLU A 23 -0.79 -5.01 -23.05
C GLU A 23 -2.25 -5.32 -23.38
N GLU A 24 -2.97 -6.04 -22.51
CA GLU A 24 -4.32 -6.53 -22.82
C GLU A 24 -5.43 -5.57 -22.35
N LEU A 25 -5.23 -4.86 -21.25
CA LEU A 25 -6.28 -4.06 -20.65
C LEU A 25 -6.06 -2.55 -20.73
N ILE A 26 -4.85 -2.05 -20.94
CA ILE A 26 -4.58 -0.62 -20.90
C ILE A 26 -4.27 -0.04 -22.29
N GLU A 27 -3.20 -0.51 -22.95
CA GLU A 27 -2.73 0.04 -24.21
C GLU A 27 -3.75 0.00 -25.36
N PRO A 28 -4.64 -1.03 -25.47
CA PRO A 28 -5.65 -1.03 -26.54
C PRO A 28 -6.71 0.07 -26.41
N TYR A 29 -6.88 0.65 -25.22
CA TYR A 29 -7.99 1.58 -24.92
C TYR A 29 -7.52 2.96 -24.50
N VAL A 30 -6.27 3.12 -24.11
CA VAL A 30 -5.71 4.38 -23.60
C VAL A 30 -4.44 4.71 -24.40
N GLU A 31 -4.40 5.89 -25.03
CA GLU A 31 -3.15 6.43 -25.56
C GLU A 31 -2.23 6.76 -24.39
N LEU A 32 -1.50 5.71 -23.95
CA LEU A 32 -0.71 5.72 -22.72
C LEU A 32 0.60 6.50 -22.94
N LYS A 33 0.82 7.52 -22.09
CA LYS A 33 2.11 8.24 -22.03
C LYS A 33 2.76 7.88 -20.70
N VAL A 34 3.94 7.28 -20.74
CA VAL A 34 4.65 6.84 -19.54
C VAL A 34 6.07 7.38 -19.49
N GLU A 35 6.53 7.67 -18.28
CA GLU A 35 7.94 7.72 -17.95
C GLU A 35 8.28 6.40 -17.25
N TYR A 36 9.01 5.53 -17.95
CA TYR A 36 9.23 4.14 -17.52
C TYR A 36 10.55 3.99 -16.77
N TYR A 37 10.48 3.31 -15.61
CA TYR A 37 11.62 2.99 -14.76
C TYR A 37 11.61 1.50 -14.42
N ASP A 38 12.61 0.77 -14.91
CA ASP A 38 12.78 -0.66 -14.66
C ASP A 38 13.49 -0.89 -13.32
N LEU A 39 12.71 -1.22 -12.28
CA LEU A 39 13.23 -1.57 -10.97
C LEU A 39 13.44 -3.09 -10.80
N HIS A 40 13.57 -3.83 -11.90
CA HIS A 40 14.02 -5.22 -11.83
C HIS A 40 15.35 -5.32 -11.06
N ILE A 41 15.49 -6.31 -10.20
CA ILE A 41 16.59 -6.42 -9.25
C ILE A 41 17.99 -6.34 -9.91
N LYS A 42 18.14 -6.84 -11.14
CA LYS A 42 19.40 -6.76 -11.87
C LYS A 42 19.69 -5.35 -12.38
N VAL A 43 18.70 -4.61 -12.85
CA VAL A 43 18.85 -3.21 -13.28
C VAL A 43 19.21 -2.34 -12.06
N ARG A 44 18.62 -2.60 -10.91
CA ARG A 44 18.97 -1.95 -9.65
C ARG A 44 20.41 -2.25 -9.24
N ASP A 45 20.85 -3.51 -9.40
CA ASP A 45 22.23 -3.92 -9.10
C ASP A 45 23.24 -3.27 -10.05
N GLU A 46 22.94 -3.21 -11.34
CA GLU A 46 23.77 -2.58 -12.36
C GLU A 46 23.93 -1.08 -12.13
N THR A 47 22.84 -0.39 -11.80
CA THR A 47 22.79 1.06 -11.55
C THR A 47 23.15 1.47 -10.12
N GLU A 48 23.56 0.53 -9.27
CA GLU A 48 23.78 0.75 -7.84
C GLU A 48 22.58 1.41 -7.14
N ASP A 49 21.37 0.95 -7.51
CA ASP A 49 20.07 1.45 -7.06
C ASP A 49 19.76 2.91 -7.46
N ARG A 50 20.56 3.52 -8.35
CA ARG A 50 20.33 4.88 -8.84
C ARG A 50 18.97 5.00 -9.54
N ILE A 51 18.55 3.97 -10.26
CA ILE A 51 17.25 3.94 -10.95
C ILE A 51 16.05 4.16 -9.99
N THR A 52 16.15 3.70 -8.74
CA THR A 52 15.12 3.95 -7.72
C THR A 52 15.02 5.44 -7.36
N LEU A 53 16.17 6.13 -7.25
CA LEU A 53 16.21 7.56 -6.97
C LEU A 53 15.65 8.37 -8.16
N ASP A 54 16.02 7.99 -9.37
CA ASP A 54 15.55 8.64 -10.60
C ASP A 54 14.02 8.49 -10.75
N ALA A 55 13.47 7.33 -10.40
CA ALA A 55 12.02 7.10 -10.35
C ALA A 55 11.31 8.00 -9.33
N VAL A 56 11.91 8.22 -8.16
CA VAL A 56 11.36 9.14 -7.15
C VAL A 56 11.35 10.58 -7.65
N GLU A 57 12.41 11.04 -8.28
CA GLU A 57 12.46 12.40 -8.85
C GLU A 57 11.43 12.57 -9.98
N ALA A 58 11.20 11.53 -10.77
CA ALA A 58 10.12 11.53 -11.77
C ALA A 58 8.75 11.60 -11.10
N LEU A 59 8.50 10.82 -10.03
CA LEU A 59 7.24 10.88 -9.29
C LEU A 59 6.97 12.28 -8.73
N LYS A 60 7.97 12.94 -8.15
CA LYS A 60 7.83 14.33 -7.67
C LYS A 60 7.48 15.31 -8.79
N ARG A 61 8.05 15.13 -9.96
CA ARG A 61 7.82 16.02 -11.13
C ARG A 61 6.48 15.76 -11.79
N VAL A 62 6.11 14.49 -11.99
CA VAL A 62 4.90 14.07 -12.71
C VAL A 62 3.66 14.10 -11.82
N GLY A 63 3.83 13.81 -10.53
CA GLY A 63 2.78 13.82 -9.51
C GLY A 63 1.94 12.56 -9.42
N VAL A 64 2.03 11.63 -10.39
CA VAL A 64 1.27 10.37 -10.41
C VAL A 64 2.14 9.23 -10.91
N GLY A 65 2.08 8.09 -10.24
CA GLY A 65 2.74 6.87 -10.68
C GLY A 65 1.95 5.60 -10.40
N VAL A 66 2.39 4.54 -11.06
CA VAL A 66 1.95 3.16 -10.81
C VAL A 66 3.19 2.28 -10.63
N LYS A 67 3.12 1.30 -9.73
CA LYS A 67 4.28 0.50 -9.36
C LYS A 67 3.97 -0.99 -9.24
N CYS A 68 4.77 -1.78 -9.93
CA CYS A 68 4.82 -3.24 -9.76
C CYS A 68 5.57 -3.64 -8.47
N ALA A 69 5.38 -4.87 -8.03
CA ALA A 69 6.11 -5.43 -6.89
C ALA A 69 7.59 -5.68 -7.21
N THR A 70 8.46 -5.35 -6.26
CA THR A 70 9.92 -5.43 -6.40
C THR A 70 10.55 -6.33 -5.35
N ILE A 71 11.66 -6.99 -5.67
CA ILE A 71 12.44 -7.80 -4.73
C ILE A 71 13.19 -6.90 -3.74
N THR A 72 13.10 -7.24 -2.45
CA THR A 72 14.08 -6.82 -1.44
C THR A 72 14.98 -8.03 -1.19
N PRO A 73 16.24 -8.02 -1.66
CA PRO A 73 17.09 -9.20 -1.61
C PRO A 73 17.59 -9.48 -0.19
N ASN A 74 17.54 -10.75 0.19
CA ASN A 74 18.27 -11.32 1.31
C ASN A 74 19.50 -12.08 0.78
N VAL A 75 20.29 -12.70 1.68
CA VAL A 75 21.51 -13.44 1.32
C VAL A 75 21.26 -14.51 0.24
N GLU A 76 20.12 -15.19 0.28
CA GLU A 76 19.78 -16.23 -0.71
C GLU A 76 19.51 -15.61 -2.08
N ARG A 77 18.79 -14.51 -2.12
CA ARG A 77 18.50 -13.74 -3.33
C ARG A 77 19.74 -13.13 -3.95
N VAL A 78 20.68 -12.64 -3.12
CA VAL A 78 21.99 -12.15 -3.59
C VAL A 78 22.72 -13.23 -4.36
N LYS A 79 22.73 -14.46 -3.85
CA LYS A 79 23.35 -15.61 -4.54
C LYS A 79 22.60 -16.00 -5.81
N GLU A 80 21.27 -16.10 -5.74
CA GLU A 80 20.41 -16.50 -6.86
C GLU A 80 20.56 -15.59 -8.06
N TYR A 81 20.51 -14.28 -7.83
CA TYR A 81 20.61 -13.26 -8.88
C TYR A 81 22.04 -12.78 -9.15
N ASN A 82 23.04 -13.33 -8.43
CA ASN A 82 24.45 -12.90 -8.51
C ASN A 82 24.60 -11.38 -8.34
N LEU A 83 24.05 -10.84 -7.23
CA LEU A 83 24.06 -9.41 -6.95
C LEU A 83 25.35 -9.00 -6.22
N LYS A 84 25.73 -7.74 -6.36
CA LYS A 84 26.90 -7.14 -5.68
C LYS A 84 26.73 -7.11 -4.15
N ARG A 85 25.48 -6.97 -3.65
CA ARG A 85 25.15 -6.87 -2.21
C ARG A 85 23.66 -7.02 -1.95
N GLU A 86 23.28 -7.06 -0.68
CA GLU A 86 21.88 -6.88 -0.25
C GLU A 86 21.47 -5.42 -0.42
N TRP A 87 20.67 -5.14 -1.47
CA TRP A 87 20.13 -3.81 -1.70
C TRP A 87 19.01 -3.50 -0.73
N ARG A 88 18.91 -2.25 -0.31
CA ARG A 88 17.78 -1.75 0.49
C ARG A 88 16.46 -1.95 -0.26
N SER A 89 15.36 -2.07 0.48
CA SER A 89 14.02 -2.12 -0.12
C SER A 89 13.74 -0.85 -0.93
N PRO A 90 13.44 -0.96 -2.24
CA PRO A 90 13.09 0.21 -3.04
C PRO A 90 11.79 0.84 -2.55
N ASN A 91 10.85 0.04 -2.01
CA ASN A 91 9.63 0.55 -1.39
C ASN A 91 9.95 1.46 -0.19
N ALA A 92 10.89 1.05 0.67
CA ALA A 92 11.31 1.88 1.81
C ALA A 92 11.94 3.20 1.35
N THR A 93 12.80 3.13 0.33
CA THR A 93 13.45 4.32 -0.25
C THR A 93 12.44 5.30 -0.85
N ILE A 94 11.50 4.80 -1.67
CA ILE A 94 10.45 5.63 -2.29
C ILE A 94 9.57 6.29 -1.22
N ARG A 95 9.13 5.52 -0.23
CA ARG A 95 8.26 6.00 0.87
C ARG A 95 8.92 7.07 1.70
N GLU A 96 10.19 6.88 2.04
CA GLU A 96 10.98 7.83 2.83
C GLU A 96 11.21 9.14 2.06
N LEU A 97 11.64 9.06 0.80
CA LEU A 97 11.96 10.23 -0.02
C LEU A 97 10.72 11.05 -0.43
N LEU A 98 9.54 10.43 -0.44
CA LEU A 98 8.27 11.10 -0.65
C LEU A 98 7.59 11.53 0.65
N ASP A 99 8.12 11.16 1.82
CA ASP A 99 7.47 11.34 3.13
C ASP A 99 5.99 10.88 3.08
N GLY A 100 5.79 9.74 2.40
CA GLY A 100 4.46 9.29 1.98
C GLY A 100 3.75 8.44 3.03
N THR A 101 2.43 8.54 3.03
CA THR A 101 1.53 7.66 3.78
C THR A 101 1.00 6.56 2.88
N ILE A 102 0.98 5.33 3.37
CA ILE A 102 0.45 4.17 2.65
C ILE A 102 -1.00 3.95 3.07
N PHE A 103 -1.90 3.90 2.08
CA PHE A 103 -3.31 3.56 2.27
C PHE A 103 -3.57 2.20 1.67
N ARG A 104 -4.00 1.24 2.50
CA ARG A 104 -4.34 -0.11 2.09
C ARG A 104 -5.82 -0.37 2.32
N ALA A 105 -6.53 -0.72 1.25
CA ALA A 105 -7.96 -0.99 1.30
C ALA A 105 -8.25 -2.41 0.80
N PRO A 106 -9.06 -3.20 1.52
CA PRO A 106 -9.52 -4.49 1.04
C PRO A 106 -10.41 -4.31 -0.19
N ILE A 107 -10.28 -5.21 -1.14
CA ILE A 107 -11.15 -5.32 -2.30
C ILE A 107 -12.32 -6.19 -1.90
N ILE A 108 -13.50 -5.59 -1.81
CA ILE A 108 -14.73 -6.28 -1.39
C ILE A 108 -15.48 -6.75 -2.63
N VAL A 109 -15.82 -8.03 -2.63
CA VAL A 109 -16.65 -8.68 -3.66
C VAL A 109 -17.76 -9.48 -2.99
N SER A 110 -18.94 -9.51 -3.59
CA SER A 110 -20.16 -10.05 -2.98
C SER A 110 -20.13 -11.56 -2.72
N ASN A 111 -19.31 -12.30 -3.44
CA ASN A 111 -19.14 -13.74 -3.30
C ASN A 111 -18.06 -14.17 -2.30
N ILE A 112 -17.48 -13.24 -1.58
CA ILE A 112 -16.56 -13.52 -0.46
C ILE A 112 -17.10 -12.84 0.79
N GLN A 113 -17.41 -13.64 1.82
CA GLN A 113 -17.90 -13.11 3.07
C GLN A 113 -16.73 -12.72 3.98
N PRO A 114 -16.76 -11.53 4.57
CA PRO A 114 -15.77 -11.16 5.59
C PRO A 114 -15.81 -12.10 6.80
N ALA A 115 -14.64 -12.41 7.37
CA ALA A 115 -14.54 -13.19 8.60
C ALA A 115 -15.31 -12.52 9.77
N VAL A 116 -15.42 -11.19 9.74
CA VAL A 116 -16.25 -10.44 10.67
C VAL A 116 -17.57 -10.09 10.00
N ARG A 117 -18.64 -10.76 10.38
CA ARG A 117 -19.96 -10.66 9.74
C ARG A 117 -20.60 -9.27 9.73
N PHE A 118 -20.14 -8.35 10.59
CA PHE A 118 -20.66 -6.98 10.64
C PHE A 118 -20.03 -6.04 9.60
N TRP A 119 -18.86 -6.41 9.07
CA TRP A 119 -18.16 -5.57 8.09
C TRP A 119 -18.87 -5.57 6.76
N LYS A 120 -19.35 -4.40 6.34
CA LYS A 120 -20.06 -4.18 5.07
C LYS A 120 -19.32 -3.19 4.17
N LYS A 121 -18.43 -2.39 4.76
CA LYS A 121 -17.68 -1.33 4.08
C LYS A 121 -16.20 -1.51 4.37
N PRO A 122 -15.30 -1.12 3.46
CA PRO A 122 -13.86 -1.29 3.69
C PRO A 122 -13.39 -0.48 4.89
N ILE A 123 -12.50 -1.07 5.68
CA ILE A 123 -11.67 -0.37 6.65
C ILE A 123 -10.34 -0.12 5.95
N VAL A 124 -10.05 1.14 5.67
CA VAL A 124 -8.82 1.55 5.01
C VAL A 124 -7.74 1.78 6.05
N ILE A 125 -6.64 1.04 5.97
CA ILE A 125 -5.50 1.24 6.88
C ILE A 125 -4.57 2.30 6.28
N ALA A 126 -4.43 3.42 7.00
CA ALA A 126 -3.44 4.44 6.71
C ALA A 126 -2.19 4.18 7.58
N ARG A 127 -1.13 3.68 6.95
CA ARG A 127 0.13 3.35 7.60
C ARG A 127 1.11 4.51 7.46
N HIS A 128 1.66 5.00 8.59
CA HIS A 128 2.82 5.87 8.56
C HIS A 128 4.02 5.10 7.99
N ALA A 129 4.61 5.60 6.92
CA ALA A 129 5.66 4.85 6.22
C ALA A 129 7.07 5.01 6.83
N VAL A 130 7.18 5.79 7.90
CA VAL A 130 8.45 6.15 8.56
C VAL A 130 8.34 5.89 10.07
N GLY A 131 9.48 5.74 10.74
CA GLY A 131 9.52 5.57 12.19
C GLY A 131 9.36 4.13 12.67
N ASP A 132 9.13 3.97 13.96
CA ASP A 132 9.07 2.70 14.69
C ASP A 132 10.33 1.84 14.48
N ILE A 133 10.18 0.54 14.55
CA ILE A 133 11.26 -0.43 14.37
C ILE A 133 11.93 -0.38 13.00
N TYR A 134 11.28 0.25 12.00
CA TYR A 134 11.83 0.43 10.65
C TYR A 134 12.87 1.56 10.57
N SER A 135 12.91 2.45 11.58
CA SER A 135 13.86 3.56 11.69
C SER A 135 14.69 3.42 12.96
N GLY A 136 15.22 2.22 13.22
CA GLY A 136 15.89 1.90 14.44
C GLY A 136 17.20 1.12 14.28
N ALA A 137 17.86 0.93 15.40
CA ALA A 137 19.04 0.09 15.52
C ALA A 137 18.92 -0.82 16.75
N GLY A 138 19.40 -2.05 16.60
CA GLY A 138 19.45 -3.03 17.68
C GLY A 138 20.86 -3.50 17.96
N VAL A 139 21.13 -3.87 19.22
CA VAL A 139 22.39 -4.45 19.63
C VAL A 139 22.15 -5.57 20.65
N ARG A 140 22.92 -6.64 20.52
CA ARG A 140 23.02 -7.71 21.51
C ARG A 140 24.22 -7.43 22.43
N VAL A 141 24.00 -7.57 23.74
CA VAL A 141 25.05 -7.43 24.76
C VAL A 141 25.24 -8.75 25.52
N GLU A 142 26.48 -9.07 25.90
CA GLU A 142 26.80 -10.38 26.46
C GLU A 142 26.83 -10.39 27.99
N GLY A 143 26.76 -9.21 28.67
CA GLY A 143 26.88 -9.12 30.12
C GLY A 143 26.01 -8.07 30.75
N PRO A 144 26.07 -7.95 32.10
CA PRO A 144 25.28 -6.95 32.83
C PRO A 144 25.74 -5.52 32.54
N GLY A 145 24.81 -4.56 32.64
CA GLY A 145 25.12 -3.15 32.41
C GLY A 145 23.89 -2.25 32.43
N GLU A 146 24.14 -0.96 32.29
CA GLU A 146 23.09 0.04 32.20
C GLU A 146 22.77 0.34 30.72
N VAL A 147 21.50 0.56 30.45
CA VAL A 147 20.99 0.94 29.12
C VAL A 147 20.60 2.40 29.15
N HIS A 148 21.18 3.19 28.24
CA HIS A 148 20.91 4.60 28.08
C HIS A 148 20.52 4.95 26.66
N VAL A 149 19.65 5.95 26.49
CA VAL A 149 19.43 6.66 25.24
C VAL A 149 20.07 8.03 25.34
N ILE A 150 21.00 8.32 24.42
CA ILE A 150 21.73 9.59 24.39
C ILE A 150 21.39 10.33 23.09
N PHE A 151 20.89 11.56 23.23
CA PHE A 151 20.73 12.49 22.13
C PHE A 151 21.84 13.52 22.17
N LYS A 152 22.54 13.74 21.06
CA LYS A 152 23.58 14.76 20.92
C LYS A 152 23.11 15.78 19.88
N GLY A 153 22.74 16.96 20.36
CA GLY A 153 22.31 18.09 19.52
C GLY A 153 23.48 18.69 18.74
N VAL A 154 23.20 19.21 17.54
CA VAL A 154 24.20 19.95 16.74
C VAL A 154 24.62 21.27 17.40
N ASP A 155 23.84 21.77 18.36
CA ASP A 155 24.12 22.93 19.20
C ASP A 155 25.01 22.58 20.40
N GLY A 156 25.49 21.35 20.50
CA GLY A 156 26.34 20.85 21.59
C GLY A 156 25.56 20.38 22.83
N LYS A 157 24.26 20.55 22.89
CA LYS A 157 23.45 20.02 24.00
C LYS A 157 23.36 18.49 23.93
N SER A 158 23.37 17.87 25.10
CA SER A 158 23.20 16.43 25.22
C SER A 158 22.09 16.10 26.22
N ILE A 159 21.28 15.12 25.87
CA ILE A 159 20.25 14.55 26.75
C ILE A 159 20.64 13.08 26.95
N ASP A 160 20.78 12.64 28.18
CA ASP A 160 21.08 11.26 28.57
C ASP A 160 19.95 10.76 29.46
N VAL A 161 19.27 9.69 29.00
CA VAL A 161 18.15 9.07 29.73
C VAL A 161 18.47 7.62 29.99
N LYS A 162 18.57 7.24 31.26
CA LYS A 162 18.68 5.84 31.67
C LYS A 162 17.34 5.12 31.37
N VAL A 163 17.40 4.10 30.54
CA VAL A 163 16.24 3.28 30.16
C VAL A 163 16.04 2.14 31.17
N GLY A 164 17.14 1.52 31.61
CA GLY A 164 17.09 0.39 32.55
C GLY A 164 18.45 -0.20 32.83
N THR A 165 18.42 -1.36 33.52
CA THR A 165 19.63 -2.13 33.85
C THR A 165 19.40 -3.59 33.45
N LEU A 166 20.41 -4.18 32.80
CA LEU A 166 20.45 -5.59 32.45
C LEU A 166 21.30 -6.33 33.50
N GLY A 167 20.75 -7.42 34.06
CA GLY A 167 21.47 -8.27 34.99
C GLY A 167 22.36 -9.35 34.33
N GLY A 168 22.39 -9.40 33.01
CA GLY A 168 23.14 -10.38 32.19
C GLY A 168 23.06 -10.04 30.71
N ALA A 169 23.26 -11.02 29.85
CA ALA A 169 23.13 -10.86 28.41
C ALA A 169 21.71 -10.36 28.03
N GLY A 170 21.62 -9.51 27.01
CA GLY A 170 20.36 -8.91 26.61
C GLY A 170 20.35 -8.37 25.17
N ILE A 171 19.20 -7.86 24.77
CA ILE A 171 18.96 -7.22 23.48
C ILE A 171 18.43 -5.83 23.75
N ILE A 172 18.97 -4.84 23.05
CA ILE A 172 18.54 -3.44 23.13
C ILE A 172 18.10 -3.01 21.74
N GLN A 173 16.93 -2.37 21.66
CA GLN A 173 16.38 -1.80 20.43
C GLN A 173 16.03 -0.32 20.69
N ALA A 174 16.49 0.56 19.82
CA ALA A 174 16.10 1.97 19.81
C ALA A 174 15.60 2.39 18.44
N TYR A 175 14.61 3.27 18.41
CA TYR A 175 14.03 3.84 17.18
C TYR A 175 13.60 5.28 17.38
N HIS A 176 13.39 6.00 16.29
CA HIS A 176 13.06 7.42 16.30
C HIS A 176 12.11 7.79 15.17
N VAL A 177 11.53 8.99 15.25
CA VAL A 177 10.73 9.62 14.20
C VAL A 177 10.88 11.14 14.30
N ALA A 178 10.90 11.82 13.16
CA ALA A 178 10.86 13.27 13.12
C ALA A 178 9.41 13.79 13.25
N GLU A 179 9.16 14.78 14.09
CA GLU A 179 7.81 15.37 14.22
C GLU A 179 7.26 15.86 12.88
N LYS A 180 8.11 16.43 12.02
CA LYS A 180 7.72 16.83 10.66
C LYS A 180 7.04 15.70 9.89
N SER A 181 7.54 14.46 10.00
CA SER A 181 6.95 13.29 9.33
C SER A 181 5.60 12.91 9.95
N ILE A 182 5.41 13.12 11.25
CA ILE A 182 4.10 12.89 11.90
C ILE A 182 3.08 13.91 11.42
N TYR A 183 3.45 15.20 11.27
CA TYR A 183 2.58 16.22 10.67
C TYR A 183 2.20 15.87 9.23
N SER A 184 3.17 15.43 8.43
CA SER A 184 2.94 14.97 7.05
C SER A 184 1.97 13.80 7.00
N PHE A 185 2.15 12.82 7.89
CA PHE A 185 1.27 11.66 8.02
C PHE A 185 -0.16 12.08 8.36
N ALA A 186 -0.35 12.90 9.38
CA ALA A 186 -1.68 13.38 9.77
C ALA A 186 -2.39 14.13 8.62
N ARG A 187 -1.69 15.04 7.93
CA ARG A 187 -2.23 15.76 6.78
C ARG A 187 -2.63 14.83 5.64
N SER A 188 -1.79 13.86 5.31
CA SER A 188 -2.09 12.87 4.27
C SER A 188 -3.32 12.04 4.61
N VAL A 189 -3.47 11.61 5.87
CA VAL A 189 -4.63 10.87 6.37
C VAL A 189 -5.92 11.67 6.22
N PHE A 190 -5.95 12.91 6.70
CA PHE A 190 -7.15 13.75 6.62
C PHE A 190 -7.51 14.11 5.17
N ARG A 191 -6.52 14.40 4.32
CA ARG A 191 -6.76 14.62 2.89
C ARG A 191 -7.34 13.40 2.19
N TYR A 192 -6.78 12.22 2.44
CA TYR A 192 -7.32 10.98 1.87
C TYR A 192 -8.75 10.73 2.33
N ALA A 193 -9.04 10.95 3.60
CA ALA A 193 -10.38 10.79 4.16
C ALA A 193 -11.39 11.73 3.50
N LEU A 194 -11.03 12.99 3.26
CA LEU A 194 -11.86 13.95 2.52
C LEU A 194 -12.09 13.51 1.06
N MET A 195 -11.02 13.04 0.37
CA MET A 195 -11.13 12.53 -1.01
C MET A 195 -12.06 11.32 -1.11
N SER A 196 -12.04 10.46 -0.10
CA SER A 196 -12.79 9.21 -0.05
C SER A 196 -14.14 9.32 0.68
N ASN A 197 -14.45 10.48 1.26
CA ASN A 197 -15.62 10.76 2.10
C ASN A 197 -15.77 9.75 3.25
N LEU A 198 -14.71 9.57 4.02
CA LEU A 198 -14.61 8.60 5.12
C LEU A 198 -14.26 9.30 6.46
N ASN A 199 -14.78 8.74 7.56
CA ASN A 199 -14.35 9.11 8.91
C ASN A 199 -12.89 8.69 9.16
N VAL A 200 -12.24 9.28 10.15
CA VAL A 200 -10.87 8.95 10.54
C VAL A 200 -10.83 8.46 11.99
N TRP A 201 -10.19 7.31 12.18
CA TRP A 201 -9.69 6.86 13.48
C TRP A 201 -8.18 6.92 13.49
N PHE A 202 -7.61 7.46 14.56
CA PHE A 202 -6.20 7.27 14.89
C PHE A 202 -6.10 6.45 16.17
N ALA A 203 -5.25 5.44 16.19
CA ALA A 203 -5.08 4.59 17.36
C ALA A 203 -3.61 4.37 17.70
N ALA A 204 -3.29 4.47 18.99
CA ALA A 204 -1.97 4.24 19.55
C ALA A 204 -2.08 3.82 21.01
N LYS A 205 -0.96 3.56 21.72
CA LYS A 205 -0.96 3.15 23.12
C LYS A 205 -0.28 4.21 24.00
N ASP A 206 -0.76 5.45 23.97
CA ASP A 206 -0.20 6.59 24.72
C ASP A 206 -0.18 6.41 26.24
N THR A 207 -1.02 5.54 26.78
CA THR A 207 -1.02 5.17 28.20
C THR A 207 0.25 4.41 28.63
N ILE A 208 0.93 3.75 27.71
CA ILE A 208 2.19 3.03 27.91
C ILE A 208 3.35 3.80 27.27
N SER A 209 3.24 4.14 26.00
CA SER A 209 4.23 4.92 25.27
C SER A 209 3.95 6.43 25.45
N LYS A 210 4.25 6.93 26.64
CA LYS A 210 3.84 8.27 27.12
C LYS A 210 4.55 9.43 26.43
N VAL A 211 5.60 9.18 25.68
CA VAL A 211 6.32 10.21 24.90
C VAL A 211 6.08 9.99 23.42
N TYR A 212 6.40 8.81 22.91
CA TYR A 212 6.35 8.52 21.48
C TYR A 212 4.91 8.52 20.95
N ASP A 213 4.03 7.68 21.49
CA ASP A 213 2.64 7.57 21.03
C ASP A 213 1.80 8.80 21.42
N ALA A 214 2.06 9.38 22.60
CA ALA A 214 1.38 10.60 23.02
C ALA A 214 1.65 11.76 22.05
N ARG A 215 2.87 11.89 21.54
CA ARG A 215 3.18 12.95 20.58
C ARG A 215 2.49 12.76 19.23
N PHE A 216 2.31 11.54 18.75
CA PHE A 216 1.47 11.26 17.59
C PHE A 216 0.01 11.72 17.79
N LYS A 217 -0.57 11.37 18.94
CA LYS A 217 -1.94 11.78 19.31
C LYS A 217 -2.09 13.30 19.34
N GLU A 218 -1.16 14.01 19.98
CA GLU A 218 -1.16 15.46 20.05
C GLU A 218 -1.10 16.11 18.67
N ILE A 219 -0.18 15.66 17.81
CA ILE A 219 -0.03 16.20 16.45
C ILE A 219 -1.27 15.92 15.59
N PHE A 220 -1.85 14.73 15.66
CA PHE A 220 -3.10 14.44 14.95
C PHE A 220 -4.22 15.37 15.37
N GLN A 221 -4.38 15.59 16.69
CA GLN A 221 -5.38 16.52 17.21
C GLN A 221 -5.11 17.95 16.76
N GLU A 222 -3.86 18.40 16.82
CA GLU A 222 -3.47 19.75 16.40
C GLU A 222 -3.75 19.99 14.91
N VAL A 223 -3.36 19.04 14.04
CA VAL A 223 -3.60 19.14 12.59
C VAL A 223 -5.10 19.13 12.29
N TYR A 224 -5.86 18.26 12.93
CA TYR A 224 -7.31 18.21 12.76
C TYR A 224 -7.95 19.54 13.12
N GLU A 225 -7.70 20.06 14.34
CA GLU A 225 -8.33 21.28 14.84
C GLU A 225 -7.98 22.52 14.00
N ARG A 226 -6.75 22.61 13.51
CA ARG A 226 -6.27 23.78 12.77
C ARG A 226 -6.57 23.78 11.29
N GLU A 227 -6.55 22.59 10.66
CA GLU A 227 -6.50 22.51 9.20
C GLU A 227 -7.74 21.82 8.59
N PHE A 228 -8.44 20.92 9.31
CA PHE A 228 -9.44 20.05 8.70
C PHE A 228 -10.83 20.06 9.36
N LYS A 229 -10.94 20.54 10.58
CA LYS A 229 -12.19 20.46 11.38
C LYS A 229 -13.41 21.04 10.67
N GLU A 230 -13.26 22.22 10.06
CA GLU A 230 -14.36 22.91 9.38
C GLU A 230 -14.84 22.08 8.18
N GLU A 231 -13.92 21.60 7.34
CA GLU A 231 -14.26 20.81 6.16
C GLU A 231 -14.86 19.45 6.53
N PHE A 232 -14.32 18.77 7.55
CA PHE A 232 -14.89 17.54 8.08
C PHE A 232 -16.32 17.74 8.58
N SER A 233 -16.54 18.79 9.40
CA SER A 233 -17.86 19.12 9.92
C SER A 233 -18.86 19.46 8.81
N GLY A 234 -18.43 20.20 7.79
CA GLY A 234 -19.26 20.57 6.63
C GLY A 234 -19.69 19.36 5.79
N ARG A 235 -18.96 18.25 5.86
CA ARG A 235 -19.27 16.98 5.17
C ARG A 235 -19.88 15.92 6.09
N GLY A 236 -20.10 16.22 7.37
CA GLY A 236 -20.57 15.26 8.36
C GLY A 236 -19.58 14.15 8.69
N LEU A 237 -18.28 14.40 8.50
CA LEU A 237 -17.19 13.47 8.82
C LEU A 237 -16.65 13.72 10.22
N THR A 238 -16.10 12.68 10.84
CA THR A 238 -15.54 12.72 12.20
C THR A 238 -14.09 12.26 12.23
N TYR A 239 -13.34 12.79 13.20
CA TYR A 239 -12.06 12.29 13.64
C TYR A 239 -12.15 11.85 15.10
N GLU A 240 -11.66 10.65 15.40
CA GLU A 240 -11.66 10.09 16.75
C GLU A 240 -10.32 9.42 17.05
N TYR A 241 -9.84 9.63 18.28
CA TYR A 241 -8.69 8.93 18.83
C TYR A 241 -9.13 7.80 19.75
N TYR A 242 -8.53 6.63 19.61
CA TYR A 242 -8.75 5.50 20.49
C TYR A 242 -7.44 4.89 20.99
N LEU A 243 -7.44 4.31 22.18
CA LEU A 243 -6.40 3.36 22.54
C LEU A 243 -6.48 2.15 21.59
N ILE A 244 -5.33 1.66 21.12
CA ILE A 244 -5.28 0.68 20.02
C ILE A 244 -6.06 -0.60 20.32
N ASP A 245 -6.04 -1.07 21.57
CA ASP A 245 -6.83 -2.23 22.03
C ASP A 245 -8.34 -1.95 22.02
N ASP A 246 -8.79 -0.75 22.38
CA ASP A 246 -10.20 -0.36 22.26
C ASP A 246 -10.61 -0.21 20.79
N ALA A 247 -9.71 0.34 19.94
CA ALA A 247 -9.94 0.44 18.52
C ALA A 247 -10.21 -0.93 17.87
N TYR A 248 -9.45 -1.97 18.21
CA TYR A 248 -9.71 -3.35 17.75
C TYR A 248 -11.11 -3.83 18.15
N SER A 249 -11.49 -3.64 19.41
CA SER A 249 -12.81 -4.04 19.91
C SER A 249 -13.96 -3.32 19.20
N ARG A 250 -13.78 -2.02 18.90
CA ARG A 250 -14.76 -1.21 18.18
C ARG A 250 -14.85 -1.61 16.71
N ALA A 251 -13.70 -1.81 16.05
CA ALA A 251 -13.66 -2.19 14.65
C ALA A 251 -14.41 -3.49 14.37
N ILE A 252 -14.22 -4.52 15.21
CA ILE A 252 -14.93 -5.81 15.08
C ILE A 252 -16.45 -5.64 15.18
N ARG A 253 -16.95 -4.65 15.92
CA ARG A 253 -18.38 -4.39 16.11
C ARG A 253 -18.94 -3.33 15.16
N SER A 254 -18.09 -2.70 14.35
CA SER A 254 -18.50 -1.69 13.37
C SER A 254 -18.97 -2.32 12.05
N GLU A 255 -19.59 -1.51 11.22
CA GLU A 255 -19.86 -1.88 9.82
C GLU A 255 -18.65 -1.60 8.88
N GLY A 256 -17.55 -1.02 9.40
CA GLY A 256 -16.46 -0.48 8.60
C GLY A 256 -16.77 0.92 8.04
N GLY A 257 -16.11 1.31 6.97
CA GLY A 257 -16.34 2.60 6.29
C GLY A 257 -15.58 3.76 6.93
N PHE A 258 -14.36 3.52 7.37
CA PHE A 258 -13.47 4.56 7.91
C PHE A 258 -12.02 4.32 7.55
N VAL A 259 -11.22 5.36 7.66
CA VAL A 259 -9.76 5.30 7.59
C VAL A 259 -9.22 5.07 8.99
N TRP A 260 -8.43 4.02 9.18
CA TRP A 260 -7.74 3.75 10.43
C TRP A 260 -6.26 4.08 10.28
N ALA A 261 -5.86 5.21 10.85
CA ALA A 261 -4.47 5.65 10.88
C ALA A 261 -3.71 4.92 12.00
N ALA A 262 -2.57 4.37 11.64
CA ALA A 262 -1.70 3.61 12.53
C ALA A 262 -0.22 3.91 12.26
N LYS A 263 0.62 3.81 13.29
CA LYS A 263 2.07 3.91 13.17
C LYS A 263 2.62 2.84 12.22
N ASN A 264 3.89 2.91 11.89
CA ASN A 264 4.48 2.09 10.84
C ASN A 264 4.30 0.59 11.08
N TYR A 265 4.74 0.07 12.22
CA TYR A 265 4.62 -1.36 12.52
C TYR A 265 3.17 -1.79 12.72
N ASP A 266 2.41 -1.04 13.51
CA ASP A 266 0.99 -1.32 13.75
C ASP A 266 0.21 -1.37 12.43
N GLY A 267 0.46 -0.40 11.54
CA GLY A 267 -0.18 -0.30 10.22
C GLY A 267 0.22 -1.42 9.25
N ASP A 268 1.47 -1.91 9.34
CA ASP A 268 1.93 -3.03 8.52
C ASP A 268 1.16 -4.30 8.83
N VAL A 269 1.19 -4.72 10.10
CA VAL A 269 0.53 -5.97 10.51
C VAL A 269 -1.00 -5.86 10.44
N LEU A 270 -1.55 -4.69 10.73
CA LEU A 270 -2.99 -4.45 10.69
C LEU A 270 -3.54 -4.49 9.26
N SER A 271 -2.81 -3.96 8.27
CA SER A 271 -3.27 -3.98 6.87
C SER A 271 -3.36 -5.39 6.31
N ASP A 272 -2.41 -6.26 6.63
CA ASP A 272 -2.45 -7.66 6.20
C ASP A 272 -3.56 -8.45 6.91
N LEU A 273 -3.79 -8.17 8.19
CA LEU A 273 -4.93 -8.72 8.93
C LEU A 273 -6.25 -8.31 8.29
N MET A 274 -6.42 -7.02 7.96
CA MET A 274 -7.65 -6.51 7.32
C MET A 274 -7.88 -7.14 5.95
N ALA A 275 -6.85 -7.25 5.11
CA ALA A 275 -6.97 -7.92 3.82
C ALA A 275 -7.43 -9.37 3.97
N SER A 276 -6.80 -10.10 4.88
CA SER A 276 -7.14 -11.50 5.16
C SER A 276 -8.55 -11.66 5.74
N ALA A 277 -8.95 -10.77 6.64
CA ALA A 277 -10.25 -10.83 7.30
C ALA A 277 -11.43 -10.38 6.42
N PHE A 278 -11.19 -9.46 5.46
CA PHE A 278 -12.22 -9.04 4.51
C PHE A 278 -12.38 -10.01 3.34
N SER A 279 -11.28 -10.49 2.79
CA SER A 279 -11.28 -11.19 1.51
C SER A 279 -10.53 -12.51 1.49
N GLY A 280 -9.95 -12.93 2.60
CA GLY A 280 -9.20 -14.19 2.70
C GLY A 280 -7.92 -14.27 1.85
N SER A 281 -7.57 -13.22 1.11
CA SER A 281 -6.40 -13.18 0.21
C SER A 281 -5.72 -11.82 0.24
N LEU A 282 -4.40 -11.80 0.43
CA LEU A 282 -3.59 -10.57 0.34
C LEU A 282 -3.59 -9.96 -1.07
N ALA A 283 -3.89 -10.78 -2.10
CA ALA A 283 -4.04 -10.29 -3.47
C ALA A 283 -5.34 -9.48 -3.68
N MET A 284 -6.25 -9.51 -2.71
CA MET A 284 -7.49 -8.72 -2.71
C MET A 284 -7.36 -7.46 -1.86
N MET A 285 -6.25 -6.74 -2.03
CA MET A 285 -5.98 -5.48 -1.35
C MET A 285 -5.33 -4.50 -2.33
N THR A 286 -5.80 -3.25 -2.33
CA THR A 286 -5.12 -2.14 -3.02
C THR A 286 -4.14 -1.46 -2.09
N SER A 287 -3.08 -0.87 -2.66
CA SER A 287 -2.11 -0.05 -1.93
C SER A 287 -1.88 1.25 -2.69
N GLU A 288 -1.96 2.35 -1.98
CA GLU A 288 -1.79 3.70 -2.51
C GLU A 288 -0.81 4.45 -1.61
N LEU A 289 0.10 5.19 -2.20
CA LEU A 289 0.99 6.12 -1.50
C LEU A 289 0.53 7.55 -1.81
N LEU A 290 0.37 8.36 -0.78
CA LEU A 290 0.10 9.79 -0.90
C LEU A 290 1.13 10.57 -0.09
N SER A 291 1.86 11.48 -0.76
CA SER A 291 2.77 12.40 -0.09
C SER A 291 2.03 13.63 0.46
N PRO A 292 2.62 14.37 1.42
CA PRO A 292 2.03 15.61 1.91
C PRO A 292 1.88 16.68 0.82
N ASP A 293 2.69 16.60 -0.24
CA ASP A 293 2.67 17.53 -1.37
C ASP A 293 1.71 17.10 -2.50
N GLY A 294 1.04 15.94 -2.34
CA GLY A 294 0.05 15.45 -3.27
C GLY A 294 0.56 14.51 -4.35
N VAL A 295 1.83 14.07 -4.29
CA VAL A 295 2.35 12.99 -5.15
C VAL A 295 1.61 11.71 -4.81
N TYR A 296 1.08 11.05 -5.82
CA TYR A 296 0.28 9.85 -5.69
C TYR A 296 0.93 8.68 -6.44
N MET A 297 0.96 7.52 -5.85
CA MET A 297 1.40 6.28 -6.49
C MET A 297 0.49 5.12 -6.08
N ALA A 298 -0.06 4.40 -7.05
CA ALA A 298 -0.77 3.15 -6.79
C ALA A 298 0.16 1.95 -7.01
N GLU A 299 0.08 0.96 -6.15
CA GLU A 299 0.90 -0.25 -6.23
C GLU A 299 0.08 -1.50 -5.95
N ALA A 300 0.54 -2.66 -6.43
CA ALA A 300 0.02 -3.94 -5.97
C ALA A 300 0.47 -4.18 -4.53
N ALA A 301 -0.48 -4.53 -3.66
CA ALA A 301 -0.21 -4.72 -2.23
C ALA A 301 0.56 -6.02 -1.91
N HIS A 302 0.56 -6.99 -2.85
CA HIS A 302 1.27 -8.27 -2.71
C HIS A 302 2.74 -8.17 -3.16
N GLY A 303 3.53 -9.18 -2.83
CA GLY A 303 4.92 -9.31 -3.28
C GLY A 303 5.04 -9.82 -4.73
N THR A 304 6.25 -10.25 -5.11
CA THR A 304 6.60 -10.67 -6.48
C THR A 304 6.05 -12.04 -6.90
N VAL A 305 5.46 -12.80 -5.97
CA VAL A 305 4.87 -14.14 -6.18
C VAL A 305 5.86 -15.16 -6.75
N GLN A 306 7.03 -15.25 -6.13
CA GLN A 306 8.18 -16.07 -6.51
C GLN A 306 7.83 -17.53 -6.88
N ARG A 307 7.02 -18.21 -6.05
CA ARG A 307 6.68 -19.63 -6.29
C ARG A 307 5.98 -19.85 -7.63
N HIS A 308 5.09 -18.94 -8.04
CA HIS A 308 4.41 -19.01 -9.32
C HIS A 308 5.37 -18.65 -10.47
N TYR A 309 6.32 -17.74 -10.23
CA TYR A 309 7.32 -17.40 -11.22
C TYR A 309 8.20 -18.60 -11.61
N TYR A 310 8.65 -19.39 -10.64
CA TYR A 310 9.42 -20.60 -10.94
C TYR A 310 8.61 -21.68 -11.70
N ARG A 311 7.30 -21.74 -11.47
CA ARG A 311 6.42 -22.61 -12.27
C ARG A 311 6.30 -22.08 -13.70
N TYR A 312 6.09 -20.79 -13.83
CA TYR A 312 6.02 -20.10 -15.12
C TYR A 312 7.30 -20.32 -15.96
N LEU A 313 8.48 -20.21 -15.35
CA LEU A 313 9.77 -20.46 -16.03
C LEU A 313 9.91 -21.92 -16.53
N ARG A 314 9.21 -22.87 -15.94
CA ARG A 314 9.15 -24.26 -16.40
C ARG A 314 8.08 -24.50 -17.46
N GLY A 315 7.40 -23.45 -17.92
CA GLY A 315 6.32 -23.55 -18.90
C GLY A 315 4.98 -24.05 -18.32
N GLU A 316 4.84 -24.07 -16.98
CA GLU A 316 3.60 -24.45 -16.34
C GLU A 316 2.59 -23.28 -16.36
N LYS A 317 1.32 -23.59 -16.64
CA LYS A 317 0.25 -22.61 -16.47
C LYS A 317 0.07 -22.27 -14.99
N THR A 318 -0.09 -20.99 -14.68
CA THR A 318 -0.30 -20.52 -13.33
C THR A 318 -1.64 -19.84 -13.17
N SER A 319 -2.26 -20.03 -12.01
CA SER A 319 -3.48 -19.35 -11.59
C SER A 319 -3.10 -18.32 -10.53
N THR A 320 -2.44 -17.24 -10.98
CA THR A 320 -2.02 -16.12 -10.13
C THR A 320 -3.01 -14.97 -10.28
N ASN A 321 -3.50 -14.46 -9.19
CA ASN A 321 -4.53 -13.42 -9.17
C ASN A 321 -3.96 -12.05 -9.59
N PRO A 322 -4.39 -11.46 -10.74
CA PRO A 322 -3.90 -10.16 -11.19
C PRO A 322 -4.74 -8.98 -10.69
N THR A 323 -5.77 -9.22 -9.87
CA THR A 323 -6.74 -8.19 -9.45
C THR A 323 -6.08 -6.95 -8.87
N ALA A 324 -5.15 -7.10 -7.93
CA ALA A 324 -4.46 -5.96 -7.31
C ALA A 324 -3.63 -5.15 -8.32
N ILE A 325 -3.04 -5.80 -9.32
CA ILE A 325 -2.28 -5.15 -10.40
C ILE A 325 -3.22 -4.36 -11.31
N ILE A 326 -4.34 -4.96 -11.73
CA ILE A 326 -5.34 -4.28 -12.56
C ILE A 326 -5.86 -3.02 -11.84
N LEU A 327 -6.16 -3.15 -10.54
CA LEU A 327 -6.66 -2.02 -9.75
C LEU A 327 -5.57 -0.96 -9.48
N ALA A 328 -4.29 -1.34 -9.37
CA ALA A 328 -3.21 -0.37 -9.28
C ALA A 328 -3.14 0.51 -10.55
N TRP A 329 -3.21 -0.08 -11.73
CA TRP A 329 -3.30 0.65 -12.99
C TRP A 329 -4.56 1.53 -13.06
N SER A 330 -5.74 0.97 -12.73
CA SER A 330 -6.99 1.74 -12.73
C SER A 330 -6.91 2.97 -11.83
N LYS A 331 -6.44 2.81 -10.60
CA LYS A 331 -6.29 3.92 -9.63
C LYS A 331 -5.29 4.98 -10.12
N GLY A 332 -4.16 4.58 -10.69
CA GLY A 332 -3.19 5.50 -11.27
C GLY A 332 -3.77 6.30 -12.44
N LEU A 333 -4.45 5.64 -13.37
CA LEU A 333 -5.11 6.28 -14.51
C LEU A 333 -6.25 7.20 -14.07
N ARG A 334 -7.05 6.77 -13.12
CA ARG A 334 -8.11 7.61 -12.52
C ARG A 334 -7.52 8.88 -11.93
N ARG A 335 -6.45 8.75 -11.11
CA ARG A 335 -5.80 9.90 -10.51
C ARG A 335 -5.22 10.85 -11.56
N ARG A 336 -4.62 10.32 -12.63
CA ARG A 336 -4.16 11.13 -13.76
C ARG A 336 -5.32 11.86 -14.44
N GLY A 337 -6.44 11.17 -14.68
CA GLY A 337 -7.66 11.75 -15.22
C GLY A 337 -8.21 12.88 -14.35
N GLU A 338 -8.27 12.70 -13.03
CA GLU A 338 -8.71 13.72 -12.08
C GLU A 338 -7.85 14.99 -12.16
N LEU A 339 -6.52 14.84 -12.20
CA LEU A 339 -5.59 15.96 -12.28
C LEU A 339 -5.63 16.69 -13.64
N ASP A 340 -5.89 15.97 -14.72
CA ASP A 340 -5.98 16.51 -16.07
C ASP A 340 -7.41 16.93 -16.46
N LYS A 341 -8.40 16.69 -15.56
CA LYS A 341 -9.84 16.88 -15.81
C LYS A 341 -10.31 16.12 -17.06
N ASN A 342 -9.76 14.92 -17.24
CA ASN A 342 -10.09 14.02 -18.34
C ASN A 342 -11.14 13.00 -17.90
N GLU A 343 -12.41 13.33 -18.15
CA GLU A 343 -13.56 12.50 -17.74
C GLU A 343 -13.58 11.12 -18.42
N ASP A 344 -13.09 11.02 -19.66
CA ASP A 344 -13.04 9.73 -20.36
C ASP A 344 -12.03 8.77 -19.71
N LEU A 345 -10.89 9.29 -19.26
CA LEU A 345 -9.90 8.50 -18.55
C LEU A 345 -10.40 8.06 -17.15
N ILE A 346 -11.11 8.95 -16.45
CA ILE A 346 -11.74 8.64 -15.17
C ILE A 346 -12.77 7.53 -15.34
N LEU A 347 -13.59 7.64 -16.37
CA LEU A 347 -14.63 6.66 -16.63
C LEU A 347 -14.07 5.32 -17.09
N TYR A 348 -13.05 5.33 -17.97
CA TYR A 348 -12.35 4.13 -18.36
C TYR A 348 -11.83 3.38 -17.13
N ALA A 349 -11.17 4.08 -16.22
CA ALA A 349 -10.67 3.49 -14.97
C ALA A 349 -11.81 2.87 -14.14
N LYS A 350 -12.95 3.54 -13.99
CA LYS A 350 -14.12 3.00 -13.29
C LYS A 350 -14.67 1.74 -13.97
N ASN A 351 -14.78 1.76 -15.30
CA ASN A 351 -15.24 0.59 -16.06
C ASN A 351 -14.31 -0.60 -15.90
N LEU A 352 -12.99 -0.36 -15.83
CA LEU A 352 -12.03 -1.42 -15.58
C LEU A 352 -12.19 -2.04 -14.17
N GLU A 353 -12.43 -1.23 -13.14
CA GLU A 353 -12.74 -1.72 -11.78
C GLU A 353 -14.04 -2.55 -11.77
N GLU A 354 -15.08 -2.07 -12.41
CA GLU A 354 -16.37 -2.78 -12.49
C GLU A 354 -16.28 -4.06 -13.35
N ALA A 355 -15.46 -4.08 -14.39
CA ALA A 355 -15.20 -5.29 -15.19
C ALA A 355 -14.53 -6.39 -14.35
N VAL A 356 -13.57 -6.03 -13.48
CA VAL A 356 -12.95 -6.98 -12.54
C VAL A 356 -14.00 -7.53 -11.56
N LYS A 357 -14.80 -6.66 -10.95
CA LYS A 357 -15.86 -7.10 -10.03
C LYS A 357 -16.86 -8.02 -10.70
N LYS A 358 -17.37 -7.65 -11.90
CA LYS A 358 -18.29 -8.48 -12.66
C LYS A 358 -17.69 -9.86 -12.96
N THR A 359 -16.43 -9.93 -13.35
CA THR A 359 -15.72 -11.18 -13.62
C THR A 359 -15.73 -12.10 -12.39
N ILE A 360 -15.48 -11.55 -11.20
CA ILE A 360 -15.43 -12.33 -9.95
C ILE A 360 -16.83 -12.66 -9.44
N GLU A 361 -17.74 -11.67 -9.38
CA GLU A 361 -19.04 -11.77 -8.69
C GLU A 361 -20.12 -12.44 -9.55
N VAL A 362 -20.21 -12.05 -10.82
CA VAL A 362 -21.31 -12.43 -11.74
C VAL A 362 -20.89 -13.62 -12.58
N ASP A 363 -19.77 -13.49 -13.31
CA ASP A 363 -19.30 -14.55 -14.21
C ASP A 363 -18.66 -15.70 -13.43
N ARG A 364 -18.30 -15.47 -12.17
CA ARG A 364 -17.65 -16.42 -11.25
C ARG A 364 -16.38 -17.05 -11.84
N VAL A 365 -15.66 -16.24 -12.63
CA VAL A 365 -14.36 -16.59 -13.21
C VAL A 365 -13.29 -16.09 -12.24
N VAL A 366 -12.58 -17.02 -11.61
CA VAL A 366 -11.68 -16.73 -10.50
C VAL A 366 -10.41 -17.55 -10.54
N THR A 367 -9.36 -17.02 -9.96
CA THR A 367 -8.10 -17.72 -9.71
C THR A 367 -8.19 -18.62 -8.47
N GLN A 368 -7.21 -19.49 -8.29
CA GLN A 368 -7.23 -20.55 -7.27
C GLN A 368 -7.37 -20.05 -5.83
N ASP A 369 -6.80 -18.88 -5.51
CA ASP A 369 -6.90 -18.25 -4.19
C ASP A 369 -8.34 -17.83 -3.88
N ILE A 370 -9.03 -17.22 -4.86
CA ILE A 370 -10.41 -16.74 -4.72
C ILE A 370 -11.43 -17.90 -4.76
N ALA A 371 -11.18 -18.91 -5.57
CA ALA A 371 -12.08 -20.06 -5.69
C ALA A 371 -12.34 -20.77 -4.36
N LYS A 372 -11.30 -20.87 -3.51
CA LYS A 372 -11.35 -21.53 -2.21
C LYS A 372 -12.17 -20.80 -1.16
N ILE A 373 -12.26 -19.50 -1.28
CA ILE A 373 -12.91 -18.61 -0.30
C ILE A 373 -14.24 -18.05 -0.78
N SER A 374 -14.62 -18.35 -2.03
CA SER A 374 -15.91 -17.93 -2.59
C SER A 374 -17.07 -18.69 -1.96
N GLU A 375 -18.20 -18.01 -1.81
CA GLU A 375 -19.47 -18.56 -1.35
C GLU A 375 -20.58 -18.36 -2.42
N PRO A 376 -21.19 -19.45 -2.91
CA PRO A 376 -20.79 -20.85 -2.71
C PRO A 376 -19.40 -21.14 -3.36
N PRO A 377 -18.69 -22.19 -2.94
CA PRO A 377 -17.38 -22.52 -3.49
C PRO A 377 -17.37 -22.66 -5.00
N ILE A 378 -16.26 -22.26 -5.64
CA ILE A 378 -16.04 -22.37 -7.08
C ILE A 378 -15.04 -23.50 -7.33
N ASN A 379 -15.45 -24.54 -8.04
CA ASN A 379 -14.59 -25.69 -8.31
C ASN A 379 -13.70 -25.52 -9.56
N ALA A 380 -14.16 -24.73 -10.52
CA ALA A 380 -13.39 -24.41 -11.72
C ALA A 380 -12.53 -23.18 -11.50
N VAL A 381 -11.22 -23.34 -11.62
CA VAL A 381 -10.26 -22.24 -11.55
C VAL A 381 -9.69 -21.96 -12.94
N VAL A 382 -9.40 -20.70 -13.20
CA VAL A 382 -8.79 -20.26 -14.46
C VAL A 382 -7.34 -19.88 -14.28
N THR A 383 -6.60 -19.82 -15.38
CA THR A 383 -5.26 -19.26 -15.41
C THR A 383 -5.31 -17.74 -15.30
N THR A 384 -4.15 -17.12 -15.08
CA THR A 384 -4.01 -15.66 -15.05
C THR A 384 -4.49 -15.03 -16.37
N GLU A 385 -4.10 -15.63 -17.50
CA GLU A 385 -4.44 -15.17 -18.84
C GLU A 385 -5.95 -15.26 -19.10
N GLU A 386 -6.59 -16.38 -18.75
CA GLU A 386 -8.03 -16.58 -18.91
C GLU A 386 -8.84 -15.61 -18.04
N PHE A 387 -8.34 -15.27 -16.84
CA PHE A 387 -8.94 -14.24 -16.00
C PHE A 387 -8.87 -12.87 -16.67
N ILE A 388 -7.70 -12.46 -17.15
CA ILE A 388 -7.49 -11.17 -17.84
C ILE A 388 -8.35 -11.10 -19.12
N GLU A 389 -8.43 -12.18 -19.89
CA GLU A 389 -9.28 -12.24 -21.08
C GLU A 389 -10.77 -12.02 -20.74
N THR A 390 -11.25 -12.57 -19.63
CA THR A 390 -12.63 -12.39 -19.19
C THR A 390 -12.88 -10.94 -18.73
N VAL A 391 -11.94 -10.35 -17.99
CA VAL A 391 -11.99 -8.93 -17.63
C VAL A 391 -12.04 -8.06 -18.88
N LYS A 392 -11.23 -8.35 -19.91
CA LYS A 392 -11.21 -7.64 -21.19
C LYS A 392 -12.58 -7.66 -21.88
N LYS A 393 -13.21 -8.84 -21.98
CA LYS A 393 -14.55 -8.99 -22.58
C LYS A 393 -15.60 -8.16 -21.82
N ASN A 394 -15.55 -8.16 -20.49
CA ASN A 394 -16.45 -7.35 -19.68
C ASN A 394 -16.22 -5.85 -19.87
N LEU A 395 -14.95 -5.43 -19.93
CA LEU A 395 -14.59 -4.05 -20.18
C LEU A 395 -15.10 -3.57 -21.57
N GLU A 396 -14.84 -4.36 -22.61
CA GLU A 396 -15.31 -4.05 -23.98
C GLU A 396 -16.84 -3.92 -24.06
N HIS A 397 -17.55 -4.80 -23.37
CA HIS A 397 -19.02 -4.71 -23.26
C HIS A 397 -19.46 -3.39 -22.61
N MET A 398 -18.80 -2.97 -21.51
CA MET A 398 -19.12 -1.71 -20.82
C MET A 398 -18.80 -0.48 -21.69
N LEU A 399 -17.69 -0.53 -22.45
CA LEU A 399 -17.30 0.56 -23.35
C LEU A 399 -18.21 0.68 -24.57
N SER A 400 -18.67 -0.45 -25.16
CA SER A 400 -19.51 -0.46 -26.34
C SER A 400 -20.93 0.07 -26.11
N HIS A 401 -21.50 -0.08 -24.92
CA HIS A 401 -22.84 0.42 -24.58
C HIS A 401 -22.94 1.95 -24.53
N ARG A 402 -21.82 2.68 -24.66
CA ARG A 402 -21.79 4.14 -24.72
C ARG A 402 -21.86 4.73 -26.13
N ILE A 403 -21.72 3.93 -27.17
CA ILE A 403 -21.84 4.38 -28.56
C ILE A 403 -23.34 4.49 -28.97
N LEU A 404 -24.25 4.06 -28.11
CA LEU A 404 -25.70 3.99 -28.42
C LEU A 404 -26.56 4.94 -27.57
N VAL A 405 -26.01 5.96 -26.88
CA VAL A 405 -26.81 6.99 -26.19
C VAL A 405 -26.43 8.37 -26.68
#